data_d41a28c0f836a112d2fe7b71b337db90
#
_entry.id   d41a28c0f836a112d2fe7b71b337db90
#
_cell.length_a   1.000
_cell.length_b   1.000
_cell.length_c   1.000
_cell.angle_alpha   90.00
_cell.angle_beta   90.00
_cell.angle_gamma   90.00
#
_symmetry.space_group_name_H-M   'P 1'
#
loop_
_entity.id
_entity.type
_entity.pdbx_description
1 polymer ?
#
loop_
_entity_poly.entity_id
_entity_poly.type
_entity_poly.pdbx_seq_one_letter_code
_entity_poly.pdbx_strand_id
1 'polypeptide(L)'
;GVIECGHFRFQCLGEVVMHLEISLGYHHRGIEALLKDGPHPRTLALMEATAGDTTIAHTWAYCTIAEVLSEQEPSPRGQLIRALALELERLANHTGDMGALAGDVGFLPTLSYCGRLRGDWLNMSAMICGSRFGRGLIVPGGVRYDLNHALVLALKERITLTAKDVRGAIKLMWDSPSVMARMTAIGSVPSETAVRLGLVGVAARASGLERDVRHSHPLHGLPLPPDLCTAPKGDVYSRARVRHEEIAASVAFCQRLLADFLDGEDGEEHGEIGPDALELMPGHIAVSLVEGWRGEICHVGVTDEHGRLAAYAVTDPSFHNWTGLAMALREQQISDFPLCNKS
;
A
#
# COMPACT_ATOMS: atom_id res chain seq x y z
N GLY A 1 6.89 1.62 7.49
CA GLY A 1 6.95 2.81 6.75
C GLY A 1 8.07 3.73 7.08
N VAL A 2 8.10 4.76 6.32
CA VAL A 2 8.96 5.90 6.61
C VAL A 2 8.23 6.77 7.63
N ILE A 3 8.83 6.96 8.80
CA ILE A 3 8.30 7.89 9.79
C ILE A 3 8.48 9.29 9.22
N GLU A 4 7.37 9.94 8.92
CA GLU A 4 7.38 11.32 8.47
C GLU A 4 7.47 12.26 9.67
N CYS A 5 8.34 13.26 9.59
CA CYS A 5 8.37 14.33 10.58
C CYS A 5 7.08 15.13 10.52
N GLY A 6 6.40 15.23 11.64
CA GLY A 6 5.20 16.01 11.82
C GLY A 6 5.22 16.74 13.15
N HIS A 7 4.44 17.82 13.26
CA HIS A 7 4.15 18.47 14.52
C HIS A 7 2.74 18.11 14.97
N PHE A 8 2.65 17.51 16.15
CA PHE A 8 1.41 17.07 16.77
C PHE A 8 1.17 17.91 18.03
N ARG A 9 0.11 18.72 18.00
CA ARG A 9 -0.26 19.58 19.11
C ARG A 9 -1.53 19.05 19.77
N PHE A 10 -1.36 18.62 21.01
CA PHE A 10 -2.46 18.07 21.82
C PHE A 10 -3.03 19.16 22.72
N GLN A 11 -4.35 19.28 22.73
CA GLN A 11 -5.09 20.01 23.75
C GLN A 11 -5.74 18.98 24.70
N CYS A 12 -5.28 18.96 25.93
CA CYS A 12 -5.69 17.94 26.91
C CYS A 12 -6.39 18.56 28.11
N LEU A 13 -7.33 17.78 28.68
CA LEU A 13 -7.87 18.00 30.00
C LEU A 13 -7.43 16.81 30.89
N GLY A 14 -6.42 17.05 31.74
CA GLY A 14 -5.67 15.95 32.35
C GLY A 14 -4.99 15.10 31.27
N GLU A 15 -5.23 13.79 31.25
CA GLU A 15 -4.69 12.87 30.24
C GLU A 15 -5.62 12.69 29.03
N VAL A 16 -6.84 13.23 29.07
CA VAL A 16 -7.81 13.10 28.01
C VAL A 16 -7.56 14.12 26.91
N VAL A 17 -7.42 13.65 25.68
CA VAL A 17 -7.22 14.49 24.49
C VAL A 17 -8.57 15.04 24.03
N MET A 18 -8.71 16.35 24.06
CA MET A 18 -9.90 17.07 23.58
C MET A 18 -9.75 17.40 22.10
N HIS A 19 -8.53 17.70 21.64
CA HIS A 19 -8.26 18.05 20.26
C HIS A 19 -6.82 17.72 19.89
N LEU A 20 -6.60 17.26 18.65
CA LEU A 20 -5.31 17.05 18.05
C LEU A 20 -5.20 17.87 16.77
N GLU A 21 -4.20 18.74 16.72
CA GLU A 21 -3.76 19.41 15.49
C GLU A 21 -2.57 18.68 14.92
N ILE A 22 -2.60 18.41 13.61
CA ILE A 22 -1.54 17.72 12.88
C ILE A 22 -1.00 18.65 11.81
N SER A 23 0.29 18.93 11.84
CA SER A 23 1.00 19.70 10.82
C SER A 23 2.10 18.84 10.20
N LEU A 24 2.00 18.61 8.90
CA LEU A 24 2.90 17.78 8.11
C LEU A 24 3.65 18.65 7.08
N GLY A 25 4.38 18.00 6.17
CA GLY A 25 5.09 18.66 5.07
C GLY A 25 6.54 19.03 5.36
N TYR A 26 7.06 18.68 6.55
CA TYR A 26 8.47 18.95 6.91
C TYR A 26 9.49 18.21 6.01
N HIS A 27 9.09 17.12 5.38
CA HIS A 27 9.88 16.36 4.41
C HIS A 27 9.39 16.54 2.98
N HIS A 28 8.68 17.65 2.68
CA HIS A 28 8.25 17.94 1.31
C HIS A 28 9.44 18.03 0.36
N ARG A 29 9.42 17.21 -0.70
CA ARG A 29 10.53 17.07 -1.66
C ARG A 29 10.24 17.69 -3.02
N GLY A 30 9.03 18.24 -3.21
CA GLY A 30 8.62 18.88 -4.46
C GLY A 30 8.54 17.92 -5.65
N ILE A 31 8.20 16.64 -5.42
CA ILE A 31 8.19 15.60 -6.47
C ILE A 31 7.31 16.03 -7.64
N GLU A 32 6.11 16.53 -7.39
CA GLU A 32 5.17 16.97 -8.43
C GLU A 32 5.78 18.06 -9.32
N ALA A 33 6.49 19.02 -8.71
CA ALA A 33 7.18 20.07 -9.45
C ALA A 33 8.35 19.53 -10.31
N LEU A 34 9.02 18.46 -9.85
CA LEU A 34 10.11 17.80 -10.57
C LEU A 34 9.63 16.98 -11.77
N LEU A 35 8.34 16.66 -11.84
CA LEU A 35 7.74 15.93 -12.97
C LEU A 35 7.33 16.84 -14.13
N LYS A 36 7.25 18.14 -13.89
CA LYS A 36 6.86 19.12 -14.91
C LYS A 36 7.82 19.05 -16.12
N ASP A 37 7.27 19.23 -17.30
CA ASP A 37 7.95 19.13 -18.59
C ASP A 37 8.47 17.70 -18.92
N GLY A 38 8.09 16.67 -18.12
CA GLY A 38 8.43 15.27 -18.34
C GLY A 38 7.52 14.57 -19.36
N PRO A 39 7.74 13.26 -19.56
CA PRO A 39 8.56 12.36 -18.72
C PRO A 39 10.07 12.62 -18.83
N HIS A 40 10.77 12.44 -17.71
CA HIS A 40 12.22 12.57 -17.63
C HIS A 40 12.87 11.20 -17.32
N PRO A 41 14.16 10.98 -17.61
CA PRO A 41 14.87 9.74 -17.25
C PRO A 41 14.80 9.40 -15.75
N ARG A 42 14.58 10.40 -14.87
CA ARG A 42 14.45 10.23 -13.42
C ARG A 42 13.01 10.02 -12.93
N THR A 43 12.01 10.12 -13.79
CA THR A 43 10.59 10.10 -13.38
C THR A 43 10.23 8.83 -12.62
N LEU A 44 10.64 7.66 -13.10
CA LEU A 44 10.39 6.40 -12.38
C LEU A 44 11.03 6.39 -10.99
N ALA A 45 12.29 6.81 -10.88
CA ALA A 45 12.98 6.88 -9.59
C ALA A 45 12.31 7.87 -8.61
N LEU A 46 11.71 8.97 -9.11
CA LEU A 46 10.92 9.89 -8.29
C LEU A 46 9.63 9.24 -7.82
N MET A 47 8.94 8.48 -8.67
CA MET A 47 7.74 7.74 -8.30
C MET A 47 8.03 6.68 -7.24
N GLU A 48 9.08 5.90 -7.41
CA GLU A 48 9.56 4.91 -6.45
C GLU A 48 9.93 5.50 -5.09
N ALA A 49 10.26 6.77 -5.06
CA ALA A 49 10.62 7.50 -3.84
C ALA A 49 9.49 8.34 -3.25
N THR A 50 8.30 8.36 -3.85
CA THR A 50 7.16 9.17 -3.37
C THR A 50 6.79 8.79 -1.94
N ALA A 51 6.68 7.50 -1.65
CA ALA A 51 6.57 6.98 -0.29
C ALA A 51 7.51 5.78 -0.14
N GLY A 52 8.37 5.79 0.89
CA GLY A 52 9.48 4.85 1.01
C GLY A 52 9.07 3.38 1.20
N ASP A 53 7.84 3.11 1.56
CA ASP A 53 7.26 1.77 1.76
C ASP A 53 6.10 1.46 0.81
N THR A 54 5.90 2.30 -0.21
CA THR A 54 4.80 2.17 -1.19
C THR A 54 5.36 2.40 -2.60
N THR A 55 6.49 1.76 -2.89
CA THR A 55 7.22 1.90 -4.15
C THR A 55 6.40 1.36 -5.32
N ILE A 56 5.87 0.15 -5.18
CA ILE A 56 5.14 -0.56 -6.24
C ILE A 56 3.87 0.18 -6.61
N ALA A 57 3.05 0.54 -5.62
CA ALA A 57 1.75 1.15 -5.90
C ALA A 57 1.88 2.54 -6.57
N HIS A 58 2.77 3.42 -6.10
CA HIS A 58 3.00 4.73 -6.72
C HIS A 58 3.60 4.62 -8.13
N THR A 59 4.55 3.70 -8.32
CA THR A 59 5.15 3.49 -9.64
C THR A 59 4.13 2.91 -10.62
N TRP A 60 3.29 1.97 -10.18
CA TRP A 60 2.20 1.44 -11.00
C TRP A 60 1.21 2.53 -11.40
N ALA A 61 0.77 3.36 -10.44
CA ALA A 61 -0.15 4.48 -10.73
C ALA A 61 0.41 5.43 -11.81
N TYR A 62 1.71 5.76 -11.73
CA TYR A 62 2.38 6.56 -12.77
C TYR A 62 2.44 5.82 -14.11
N CYS A 63 2.85 4.54 -14.13
CA CYS A 63 2.95 3.77 -15.37
C CYS A 63 1.60 3.67 -16.08
N THR A 64 0.49 3.48 -15.33
CA THR A 64 -0.86 3.51 -15.90
C THR A 64 -1.18 4.85 -16.57
N ILE A 65 -0.82 5.99 -15.96
CA ILE A 65 -0.99 7.31 -16.59
C ILE A 65 -0.18 7.42 -17.87
N ALA A 66 1.10 7.02 -17.82
CA ALA A 66 1.98 7.07 -18.97
C ALA A 66 1.48 6.18 -20.12
N GLU A 67 1.01 4.98 -19.80
CA GLU A 67 0.43 4.03 -20.74
C GLU A 67 -0.85 4.56 -21.40
N VAL A 68 -1.77 5.11 -20.60
CA VAL A 68 -3.01 5.72 -21.13
C VAL A 68 -2.69 6.91 -22.03
N LEU A 69 -1.78 7.80 -21.61
CA LEU A 69 -1.42 8.99 -22.36
C LEU A 69 -0.58 8.70 -23.62
N SER A 70 0.04 7.53 -23.73
CA SER A 70 0.80 7.09 -24.91
C SER A 70 0.07 6.04 -25.74
N GLU A 71 -1.20 5.72 -25.43
CA GLU A 71 -2.02 4.69 -26.09
C GLU A 71 -1.33 3.31 -26.12
N GLN A 72 -0.58 3.00 -25.06
CA GLN A 72 0.13 1.74 -24.93
C GLN A 72 -0.55 0.83 -23.94
N GLU A 73 -0.71 -0.43 -24.29
CA GLU A 73 -1.24 -1.44 -23.39
C GLU A 73 -0.10 -2.23 -22.75
N PRO A 74 -0.11 -2.37 -21.40
CA PRO A 74 0.87 -3.21 -20.72
C PRO A 74 0.63 -4.68 -21.06
N SER A 75 1.70 -5.47 -21.12
CA SER A 75 1.59 -6.91 -21.40
C SER A 75 0.76 -7.61 -20.30
N PRO A 76 -0.11 -8.58 -20.66
CA PRO A 76 -0.90 -9.33 -19.69
C PRO A 76 -0.03 -9.99 -18.60
N ARG A 77 1.10 -10.56 -19.00
CA ARG A 77 2.07 -11.17 -18.07
C ARG A 77 2.69 -10.12 -17.15
N GLY A 78 3.04 -8.95 -17.66
CA GLY A 78 3.52 -7.82 -16.87
C GLY A 78 2.50 -7.35 -15.83
N GLN A 79 1.20 -7.33 -16.17
CA GLN A 79 0.13 -7.00 -15.23
C GLN A 79 0.04 -8.02 -14.08
N LEU A 80 0.18 -9.31 -14.35
CA LEU A 80 0.20 -10.34 -13.31
C LEU A 80 1.39 -10.16 -12.35
N ILE A 81 2.58 -9.83 -12.88
CA ILE A 81 3.78 -9.58 -12.06
C ILE A 81 3.61 -8.30 -11.22
N ARG A 82 3.03 -7.24 -11.78
CA ARG A 82 2.68 -6.02 -11.03
C ARG A 82 1.73 -6.32 -9.88
N ALA A 83 0.69 -7.12 -10.12
CA ALA A 83 -0.26 -7.54 -9.10
C ALA A 83 0.41 -8.36 -7.97
N LEU A 84 1.27 -9.31 -8.34
CA LEU A 84 2.04 -10.08 -7.37
C LEU A 84 2.95 -9.18 -6.52
N ALA A 85 3.67 -8.26 -7.15
CA ALA A 85 4.56 -7.32 -6.46
C ALA A 85 3.80 -6.39 -5.50
N LEU A 86 2.61 -5.90 -5.89
CA LEU A 86 1.75 -5.07 -5.06
C LEU A 86 1.29 -5.82 -3.81
N GLU A 87 0.92 -7.09 -3.95
CA GLU A 87 0.51 -7.89 -2.80
C GLU A 87 1.71 -8.27 -1.91
N LEU A 88 2.91 -8.49 -2.45
CA LEU A 88 4.13 -8.66 -1.64
C LEU A 88 4.45 -7.40 -0.83
N GLU A 89 4.29 -6.20 -1.42
CA GLU A 89 4.42 -4.92 -0.71
C GLU A 89 3.39 -4.82 0.42
N ARG A 90 2.12 -5.18 0.17
CA ARG A 90 1.05 -5.22 1.17
C ARG A 90 1.35 -6.20 2.30
N LEU A 91 1.74 -7.43 1.98
CA LEU A 91 2.09 -8.47 2.95
C LEU A 91 3.24 -8.03 3.87
N ALA A 92 4.29 -7.43 3.29
CA ALA A 92 5.42 -6.93 4.06
C ALA A 92 5.00 -5.83 5.05
N ASN A 93 4.19 -4.88 4.59
CA ASN A 93 3.80 -3.74 5.42
C ASN A 93 2.74 -4.10 6.46
N HIS A 94 1.72 -4.88 6.11
CA HIS A 94 0.75 -5.36 7.11
C HIS A 94 1.40 -6.23 8.18
N THR A 95 2.34 -7.11 7.81
CA THR A 95 3.11 -7.89 8.79
C THR A 95 3.93 -6.97 9.70
N GLY A 96 4.56 -5.94 9.15
CA GLY A 96 5.28 -4.92 9.90
C GLY A 96 4.41 -4.15 10.88
N ASP A 97 3.22 -3.73 10.43
CA ASP A 97 2.26 -2.98 11.25
C ASP A 97 1.69 -3.83 12.40
N MET A 98 1.41 -5.12 12.14
CA MET A 98 0.99 -6.04 13.22
C MET A 98 2.08 -6.16 14.30
N GLY A 99 3.35 -6.22 13.89
CA GLY A 99 4.48 -6.17 14.83
C GLY A 99 4.58 -4.85 15.58
N ALA A 100 4.41 -3.72 14.88
CA ALA A 100 4.48 -2.39 15.47
C ALA A 100 3.37 -2.16 16.50
N LEU A 101 2.13 -2.57 16.21
CA LEU A 101 1.01 -2.50 17.14
C LEU A 101 1.27 -3.35 18.40
N ALA A 102 1.82 -4.56 18.24
CA ALA A 102 2.23 -5.38 19.36
C ALA A 102 3.31 -4.68 20.22
N GLY A 103 4.28 -3.99 19.58
CA GLY A 103 5.30 -3.21 20.24
C GLY A 103 4.75 -2.05 21.06
N ASP A 104 3.76 -1.32 20.52
CA ASP A 104 3.13 -0.18 21.19
C ASP A 104 2.35 -0.56 22.46
N VAL A 105 1.91 -1.83 22.58
CA VAL A 105 1.34 -2.39 23.81
C VAL A 105 2.35 -3.18 24.66
N GLY A 106 3.65 -3.14 24.32
CA GLY A 106 4.70 -3.83 25.04
C GLY A 106 4.76 -5.34 24.81
N PHE A 107 4.09 -5.88 23.80
CA PHE A 107 4.07 -7.30 23.50
C PHE A 107 5.21 -7.70 22.53
N LEU A 108 6.41 -7.88 23.11
CA LEU A 108 7.65 -8.10 22.37
C LEU A 108 7.71 -9.37 21.50
N PRO A 109 7.08 -10.52 21.84
CA PRO A 109 7.15 -11.71 20.98
C PRO A 109 6.65 -11.46 19.56
N THR A 110 5.44 -10.94 19.40
CA THR A 110 4.89 -10.63 18.07
C THR A 110 5.68 -9.52 17.38
N LEU A 111 6.14 -8.48 18.09
CA LEU A 111 7.01 -7.44 17.54
C LEU A 111 8.25 -8.05 16.87
N SER A 112 8.98 -8.90 17.60
CA SER A 112 10.23 -9.49 17.13
C SER A 112 10.02 -10.45 15.96
N TYR A 113 9.01 -11.33 16.05
CA TYR A 113 8.69 -12.27 14.97
C TYR A 113 8.22 -11.57 13.71
N CYS A 114 7.27 -10.64 13.80
CA CYS A 114 6.78 -9.90 12.65
C CYS A 114 7.86 -9.03 12.02
N GLY A 115 8.77 -8.44 12.81
CA GLY A 115 9.92 -7.69 12.31
C GLY A 115 10.84 -8.54 11.42
N ARG A 116 11.13 -9.78 11.82
CA ARG A 116 11.89 -10.73 11.01
C ARG A 116 11.10 -11.16 9.77
N LEU A 117 9.83 -11.56 9.93
CA LEU A 117 8.98 -12.08 8.86
C LEU A 117 8.67 -11.03 7.78
N ARG A 118 8.60 -9.74 8.15
CA ARG A 118 8.59 -8.64 7.18
C ARG A 118 9.78 -8.72 6.23
N GLY A 119 10.96 -9.06 6.77
CA GLY A 119 12.16 -9.27 5.97
C GLY A 119 12.02 -10.40 4.95
N ASP A 120 11.32 -11.47 5.29
CA ASP A 120 11.10 -12.61 4.39
C ASP A 120 10.22 -12.20 3.19
N TRP A 121 9.14 -11.42 3.40
CA TRP A 121 8.34 -10.84 2.31
C TRP A 121 9.16 -9.91 1.41
N LEU A 122 9.94 -9.00 1.99
CA LEU A 122 10.80 -8.09 1.24
C LEU A 122 11.88 -8.84 0.44
N ASN A 123 12.39 -9.95 0.95
CA ASN A 123 13.34 -10.79 0.22
C ASN A 123 12.70 -11.49 -0.99
N MET A 124 11.40 -11.77 -0.97
CA MET A 124 10.70 -12.29 -2.15
C MET A 124 10.64 -11.24 -3.27
N SER A 125 10.40 -9.97 -2.96
CA SER A 125 10.54 -8.88 -3.92
C SER A 125 11.97 -8.79 -4.48
N ALA A 126 12.99 -8.96 -3.62
CA ALA A 126 14.38 -8.99 -4.06
C ALA A 126 14.72 -10.20 -4.94
N MET A 127 14.03 -11.34 -4.79
CA MET A 127 14.19 -12.49 -5.69
C MET A 127 13.72 -12.16 -7.11
N ILE A 128 12.72 -11.30 -7.26
CA ILE A 128 12.15 -10.90 -8.55
C ILE A 128 13.08 -9.88 -9.25
N CYS A 129 13.43 -8.80 -8.56
CA CYS A 129 14.08 -7.64 -9.20
C CYS A 129 15.37 -7.16 -8.53
N GLY A 130 15.93 -7.92 -7.59
CA GLY A 130 17.13 -7.53 -6.84
C GLY A 130 16.90 -6.44 -5.77
N SER A 131 15.72 -5.83 -5.72
CA SER A 131 15.36 -4.80 -4.75
C SER A 131 14.31 -5.29 -3.75
N ARG A 132 14.58 -5.12 -2.46
CA ARG A 132 13.64 -5.48 -1.38
C ARG A 132 12.34 -4.66 -1.41
N PHE A 133 12.35 -3.49 -2.03
CA PHE A 133 11.20 -2.60 -2.18
C PHE A 133 10.63 -2.60 -3.61
N GLY A 134 11.07 -3.54 -4.46
CA GLY A 134 10.57 -3.64 -5.83
C GLY A 134 11.02 -2.50 -6.76
N ARG A 135 12.07 -1.74 -6.40
CA ARG A 135 12.58 -0.66 -7.25
C ARG A 135 13.13 -1.21 -8.55
N GLY A 136 12.85 -0.52 -9.64
CA GLY A 136 13.23 -0.91 -10.99
C GLY A 136 12.39 -2.03 -11.58
N LEU A 137 11.36 -2.54 -10.88
CA LEU A 137 10.51 -3.61 -11.38
C LEU A 137 9.49 -3.12 -12.40
N ILE A 138 8.67 -2.13 -12.02
CA ILE A 138 7.56 -1.64 -12.83
C ILE A 138 8.04 -0.53 -13.76
N VAL A 139 7.72 -0.68 -15.04
CA VAL A 139 8.03 0.28 -16.10
C VAL A 139 6.81 0.43 -17.02
N PRO A 140 6.67 1.54 -17.76
CA PRO A 140 5.63 1.65 -18.78
C PRO A 140 5.66 0.48 -19.76
N GLY A 141 4.50 -0.05 -20.10
CA GLY A 141 4.35 -1.23 -20.96
C GLY A 141 4.48 -2.59 -20.25
N GLY A 142 4.85 -2.62 -18.96
CA GLY A 142 4.94 -3.88 -18.21
C GLY A 142 5.90 -3.87 -17.03
N VAL A 143 6.83 -4.79 -17.04
CA VAL A 143 7.87 -4.98 -16.00
C VAL A 143 9.22 -5.22 -16.65
N ARG A 144 10.30 -4.90 -15.91
CA ARG A 144 11.69 -5.11 -16.38
C ARG A 144 12.19 -6.53 -16.15
N TYR A 145 11.60 -7.27 -15.22
CA TYR A 145 12.04 -8.60 -14.81
C TYR A 145 10.88 -9.58 -14.87
N ASP A 146 11.08 -10.70 -15.54
CA ASP A 146 10.10 -11.78 -15.63
C ASP A 146 10.31 -12.87 -14.57
N LEU A 147 9.33 -13.75 -14.43
CA LEU A 147 9.34 -14.90 -13.54
C LEU A 147 9.53 -16.17 -14.36
N ASN A 148 10.69 -16.82 -14.23
CA ASN A 148 10.85 -18.16 -14.77
C ASN A 148 10.22 -19.22 -13.86
N HIS A 149 9.99 -20.41 -14.39
CA HIS A 149 9.33 -21.52 -13.68
C HIS A 149 9.99 -21.85 -12.32
N ALA A 150 11.33 -21.85 -12.24
CA ALA A 150 12.04 -22.14 -10.99
C ALA A 150 11.78 -21.06 -9.92
N LEU A 151 11.74 -19.78 -10.33
CA LEU A 151 11.45 -18.67 -9.43
C LEU A 151 10.00 -18.70 -8.95
N VAL A 152 9.05 -19.04 -9.82
CA VAL A 152 7.61 -19.20 -9.46
C VAL A 152 7.45 -20.27 -8.39
N LEU A 153 8.07 -21.45 -8.54
CA LEU A 153 8.03 -22.51 -7.55
C LEU A 153 8.65 -22.08 -6.21
N ALA A 154 9.80 -21.39 -6.26
CA ALA A 154 10.47 -20.90 -5.06
C ALA A 154 9.64 -19.85 -4.32
N LEU A 155 8.99 -18.93 -5.05
CA LEU A 155 8.06 -17.94 -4.46
C LEU A 155 6.85 -18.62 -3.81
N LYS A 156 6.22 -19.58 -4.49
CA LYS A 156 5.07 -20.34 -3.98
C LYS A 156 5.37 -21.05 -2.66
N GLU A 157 6.53 -21.72 -2.57
CA GLU A 157 7.00 -22.36 -1.35
C GLU A 157 7.23 -21.33 -0.23
N ARG A 158 7.99 -20.26 -0.50
CA ARG A 158 8.32 -19.23 0.49
C ARG A 158 7.08 -18.51 1.01
N ILE A 159 6.14 -18.14 0.13
CA ILE A 159 4.86 -17.53 0.53
C ILE A 159 4.13 -18.45 1.51
N THR A 160 4.05 -19.74 1.21
CA THR A 160 3.36 -20.73 2.05
C THR A 160 4.00 -20.83 3.45
N LEU A 161 5.32 -20.94 3.51
CA LEU A 161 6.07 -21.03 4.77
C LEU A 161 5.96 -19.73 5.59
N THR A 162 6.21 -18.60 4.96
CA THR A 162 6.15 -17.28 5.63
C THR A 162 4.74 -16.98 6.14
N ALA A 163 3.70 -17.28 5.37
CA ALA A 163 2.31 -17.10 5.78
C ALA A 163 1.94 -17.94 7.02
N LYS A 164 2.43 -19.18 7.10
CA LYS A 164 2.26 -20.04 8.30
C LYS A 164 2.90 -19.39 9.53
N ASP A 165 4.13 -18.91 9.40
CA ASP A 165 4.88 -18.29 10.50
C ASP A 165 4.25 -16.96 10.94
N VAL A 166 3.82 -16.11 10.00
CA VAL A 166 3.11 -14.85 10.28
C VAL A 166 1.82 -15.12 11.04
N ARG A 167 1.04 -16.12 10.62
CA ARG A 167 -0.19 -16.51 11.33
C ARG A 167 0.11 -16.93 12.77
N GLY A 168 1.18 -17.71 12.99
CA GLY A 168 1.63 -18.11 14.32
C GLY A 168 2.03 -16.91 15.19
N ALA A 169 2.82 -15.98 14.63
CA ALA A 169 3.27 -14.79 15.32
C ALA A 169 2.12 -13.85 15.73
N ILE A 170 1.14 -13.64 14.82
CA ILE A 170 -0.04 -12.81 15.08
C ILE A 170 -0.97 -13.51 16.09
N LYS A 171 -1.12 -14.83 16.03
CA LYS A 171 -1.93 -15.59 16.97
C LYS A 171 -1.49 -15.37 18.42
N LEU A 172 -0.19 -15.29 18.69
CA LEU A 172 0.32 -15.01 20.04
C LEU A 172 -0.25 -13.69 20.60
N MET A 173 -0.38 -12.67 19.77
CA MET A 173 -0.96 -11.39 20.14
C MET A 173 -2.47 -11.53 20.41
N TRP A 174 -3.20 -12.21 19.55
CA TRP A 174 -4.65 -12.42 19.70
C TRP A 174 -5.01 -13.24 20.93
N ASP A 175 -4.18 -14.18 21.33
CA ASP A 175 -4.38 -15.02 22.51
C ASP A 175 -4.07 -14.29 23.84
N SER A 176 -3.59 -13.04 23.80
CA SER A 176 -3.25 -12.26 24.99
C SER A 176 -4.39 -11.32 25.40
N PRO A 177 -5.12 -11.60 26.52
CA PRO A 177 -6.21 -10.73 26.97
C PRO A 177 -5.78 -9.30 27.28
N SER A 178 -4.56 -9.10 27.79
CA SER A 178 -4.03 -7.77 28.11
C SER A 178 -3.81 -6.94 26.83
N VAL A 179 -3.34 -7.56 25.74
CA VAL A 179 -3.19 -6.90 24.46
C VAL A 179 -4.56 -6.53 23.89
N MET A 180 -5.51 -7.46 23.93
CA MET A 180 -6.88 -7.22 23.45
C MET A 180 -7.58 -6.08 24.19
N ALA A 181 -7.40 -6.01 25.52
CA ALA A 181 -7.95 -4.93 26.31
C ALA A 181 -7.37 -3.53 25.93
N ARG A 182 -6.13 -3.47 25.45
CA ARG A 182 -5.48 -2.23 25.00
C ARG A 182 -5.88 -1.80 23.58
N MET A 183 -6.48 -2.69 22.79
CA MET A 183 -6.86 -2.41 21.40
C MET A 183 -8.36 -2.20 21.21
N THR A 184 -9.16 -2.85 22.05
CA THR A 184 -10.63 -2.85 21.91
C THR A 184 -11.22 -1.53 22.42
N ALA A 185 -12.10 -0.95 21.62
CA ALA A 185 -12.77 0.32 21.87
C ALA A 185 -11.85 1.55 21.99
N ILE A 186 -10.58 1.43 21.62
CA ILE A 186 -9.64 2.54 21.57
C ILE A 186 -9.63 3.16 20.17
N GLY A 187 -9.71 4.48 20.09
CA GLY A 187 -9.60 5.23 18.85
C GLY A 187 -10.67 4.86 17.82
N SER A 188 -11.92 4.73 18.23
CA SER A 188 -13.03 4.39 17.35
C SER A 188 -13.41 5.54 16.43
N VAL A 189 -13.55 5.25 15.14
CA VAL A 189 -14.07 6.18 14.13
C VAL A 189 -15.37 5.58 13.58
N PRO A 190 -16.54 6.17 13.89
CA PRO A 190 -17.82 5.69 13.37
C PRO A 190 -17.90 5.75 11.85
N SER A 191 -18.67 4.84 11.23
CA SER A 191 -18.85 4.75 9.78
C SER A 191 -19.29 6.10 9.16
N GLU A 192 -20.23 6.80 9.77
CA GLU A 192 -20.68 8.12 9.31
C GLU A 192 -19.53 9.13 9.26
N THR A 193 -18.68 9.15 10.30
CA THR A 193 -17.51 10.02 10.35
C THR A 193 -16.49 9.62 9.28
N ALA A 194 -16.24 8.33 9.10
CA ALA A 194 -15.35 7.82 8.08
C ALA A 194 -15.79 8.22 6.66
N VAL A 195 -17.10 8.16 6.37
CA VAL A 195 -17.67 8.62 5.09
C VAL A 195 -17.47 10.13 4.92
N ARG A 196 -17.81 10.93 5.94
CA ARG A 196 -17.70 12.40 5.86
C ARG A 196 -16.26 12.90 5.68
N LEU A 197 -15.30 12.19 6.23
CA LEU A 197 -13.88 12.51 6.10
C LEU A 197 -13.25 11.93 4.83
N GLY A 198 -13.97 11.07 4.12
CA GLY A 198 -13.44 10.40 2.94
C GLY A 198 -12.31 9.42 3.27
N LEU A 199 -12.37 8.72 4.40
CA LEU A 199 -11.34 7.75 4.77
C LEU A 199 -11.22 6.65 3.71
N VAL A 200 -10.01 6.13 3.53
CA VAL A 200 -9.67 5.10 2.54
C VAL A 200 -8.93 3.94 3.18
N GLY A 201 -8.84 2.83 2.46
CA GLY A 201 -8.05 1.67 2.83
C GLY A 201 -8.49 1.04 4.15
N VAL A 202 -7.52 0.56 4.92
CA VAL A 202 -7.76 -0.12 6.20
C VAL A 202 -8.58 0.73 7.17
N ALA A 203 -8.35 2.05 7.23
CA ALA A 203 -9.10 2.94 8.12
C ALA A 203 -10.59 2.99 7.76
N ALA A 204 -10.92 3.05 6.48
CA ALA A 204 -12.30 2.99 5.99
C ALA A 204 -12.93 1.62 6.23
N ARG A 205 -12.24 0.55 5.84
CA ARG A 205 -12.75 -0.83 5.97
C ARG A 205 -12.95 -1.25 7.42
N ALA A 206 -12.09 -0.79 8.33
CA ALA A 206 -12.27 -1.01 9.78
C ALA A 206 -13.47 -0.26 10.37
N SER A 207 -13.98 0.75 9.68
CA SER A 207 -15.20 1.50 10.03
C SER A 207 -16.44 0.96 9.28
N GLY A 208 -16.35 -0.21 8.64
CA GLY A 208 -17.45 -0.88 7.96
C GLY A 208 -17.70 -0.41 6.52
N LEU A 209 -16.78 0.36 5.91
CA LEU A 209 -16.96 0.82 4.54
C LEU A 209 -16.36 -0.21 3.55
N GLU A 210 -17.17 -0.63 2.60
CA GLU A 210 -16.75 -1.53 1.51
C GLU A 210 -16.06 -0.74 0.39
N ARG A 211 -14.91 -0.11 0.71
CA ARG A 211 -14.11 0.68 -0.24
C ARG A 211 -12.77 0.02 -0.51
N ASP A 212 -12.58 -0.39 -1.75
CA ASP A 212 -11.32 -0.93 -2.26
C ASP A 212 -11.28 -0.71 -3.77
N VAL A 213 -10.23 -0.07 -4.26
CA VAL A 213 -10.06 0.24 -5.70
C VAL A 213 -10.04 -1.02 -6.55
N ARG A 214 -9.49 -2.12 -6.04
CA ARG A 214 -9.41 -3.39 -6.76
C ARG A 214 -10.80 -3.96 -7.11
N HIS A 215 -11.83 -3.63 -6.31
CA HIS A 215 -13.22 -4.03 -6.53
C HIS A 215 -14.02 -3.00 -7.32
N SER A 216 -13.82 -1.70 -7.05
CA SER A 216 -14.57 -0.62 -7.71
C SER A 216 -14.03 -0.29 -9.11
N HIS A 217 -12.74 -0.48 -9.34
CA HIS A 217 -12.05 -0.21 -10.61
C HIS A 217 -11.09 -1.38 -10.93
N PRO A 218 -11.64 -2.58 -11.20
CA PRO A 218 -10.83 -3.75 -11.50
C PRO A 218 -10.02 -3.52 -12.78
N LEU A 219 -8.75 -3.87 -12.75
CA LEU A 219 -7.89 -3.81 -13.92
C LEU A 219 -8.21 -4.98 -14.86
N HIS A 220 -8.35 -4.69 -16.15
CA HIS A 220 -8.58 -5.70 -17.16
C HIS A 220 -7.42 -6.70 -17.23
N GLY A 221 -7.75 -7.98 -17.44
CA GLY A 221 -6.78 -9.05 -17.59
C GLY A 221 -6.19 -9.60 -16.29
N LEU A 222 -6.60 -9.07 -15.14
CA LEU A 222 -6.22 -9.64 -13.84
C LEU A 222 -7.28 -10.62 -13.30
N PRO A 223 -6.89 -11.65 -12.52
CA PRO A 223 -7.83 -12.48 -11.77
C PRO A 223 -8.68 -11.64 -10.82
N LEU A 224 -9.79 -12.22 -10.34
CA LEU A 224 -10.62 -11.59 -9.31
C LEU A 224 -9.75 -11.14 -8.12
N PRO A 225 -9.96 -9.90 -7.63
CA PRO A 225 -9.17 -9.37 -6.53
C PRO A 225 -9.29 -10.22 -5.26
N PRO A 226 -8.41 -10.01 -4.26
CA PRO A 226 -8.56 -10.62 -2.95
C PRO A 226 -9.93 -10.30 -2.33
N ASP A 227 -10.43 -11.18 -1.47
CA ASP A 227 -11.69 -10.94 -0.75
C ASP A 227 -11.63 -9.63 0.06
N LEU A 228 -12.73 -8.91 0.06
CA LEU A 228 -12.86 -7.66 0.79
C LEU A 228 -12.99 -7.92 2.29
N CYS A 229 -12.07 -7.38 3.06
CA CYS A 229 -12.02 -7.52 4.51
C CYS A 229 -12.55 -6.25 5.19
N THR A 230 -13.60 -6.37 6.01
CA THR A 230 -14.20 -5.24 6.74
C THR A 230 -14.42 -5.56 8.22
N ALA A 231 -14.45 -4.51 9.05
CA ALA A 231 -14.81 -4.62 10.45
C ALA A 231 -15.64 -3.38 10.88
N PRO A 232 -16.67 -3.51 11.76
CA PRO A 232 -17.66 -2.44 11.90
C PRO A 232 -17.35 -1.37 12.96
N LYS A 233 -16.37 -1.57 13.86
CA LYS A 233 -16.21 -0.73 15.05
C LYS A 233 -15.29 0.48 14.89
N GLY A 234 -14.46 0.52 13.86
CA GLY A 234 -13.54 1.62 13.60
C GLY A 234 -12.45 1.82 14.65
N ASP A 235 -12.24 0.91 15.60
CA ASP A 235 -11.25 0.98 16.66
C ASP A 235 -9.89 0.37 16.23
N VAL A 236 -8.89 0.48 17.09
CA VAL A 236 -7.56 -0.11 16.85
C VAL A 236 -7.66 -1.60 16.57
N TYR A 237 -8.49 -2.33 17.35
CA TYR A 237 -8.73 -3.75 17.14
C TYR A 237 -9.28 -4.04 15.75
N SER A 238 -10.26 -3.28 15.30
CA SER A 238 -10.86 -3.42 13.96
C SER A 238 -9.84 -3.18 12.86
N ARG A 239 -9.00 -2.16 12.99
CA ARG A 239 -7.93 -1.88 12.01
C ARG A 239 -6.87 -2.98 11.98
N ALA A 240 -6.46 -3.49 13.15
CA ALA A 240 -5.56 -4.64 13.24
C ALA A 240 -6.18 -5.92 12.65
N ARG A 241 -7.49 -6.15 12.88
CA ARG A 241 -8.22 -7.28 12.33
C ARG A 241 -8.30 -7.25 10.82
N VAL A 242 -8.62 -6.09 10.23
CA VAL A 242 -8.63 -5.92 8.76
C VAL A 242 -7.27 -6.26 8.17
N ARG A 243 -6.16 -5.77 8.75
CA ARG A 243 -4.81 -6.12 8.28
C ARG A 243 -4.53 -7.63 8.35
N HIS A 244 -4.94 -8.28 9.44
CA HIS A 244 -4.76 -9.72 9.58
C HIS A 244 -5.54 -10.51 8.52
N GLU A 245 -6.78 -10.14 8.26
CA GLU A 245 -7.62 -10.77 7.25
C GLU A 245 -7.08 -10.49 5.83
N GLU A 246 -6.63 -9.26 5.56
CA GLU A 246 -5.98 -8.91 4.29
C GLU A 246 -4.67 -9.67 4.05
N ILE A 247 -3.88 -9.96 5.08
CA ILE A 247 -2.70 -10.84 4.93
C ILE A 247 -3.14 -12.21 4.39
N ALA A 248 -4.20 -12.80 4.92
CA ALA A 248 -4.68 -14.10 4.47
C ALA A 248 -5.24 -14.04 3.04
N ALA A 249 -6.03 -13.01 2.72
CA ALA A 249 -6.59 -12.79 1.39
C ALA A 249 -5.50 -12.54 0.34
N SER A 250 -4.50 -11.70 0.65
CA SER A 250 -3.34 -11.44 -0.22
C SER A 250 -2.51 -12.69 -0.48
N VAL A 251 -2.27 -13.53 0.55
CA VAL A 251 -1.57 -14.82 0.39
C VAL A 251 -2.32 -15.73 -0.58
N ALA A 252 -3.65 -15.88 -0.42
CA ALA A 252 -4.47 -16.69 -1.30
C ALA A 252 -4.44 -16.16 -2.75
N PHE A 253 -4.46 -14.84 -2.91
CA PHE A 253 -4.39 -14.21 -4.22
C PHE A 253 -3.01 -14.41 -4.88
N CYS A 254 -1.91 -14.22 -4.15
CA CYS A 254 -0.57 -14.52 -4.66
C CYS A 254 -0.44 -15.99 -5.11
N GLN A 255 -1.03 -16.93 -4.36
CA GLN A 255 -1.00 -18.35 -4.73
C GLN A 255 -1.77 -18.62 -6.02
N ARG A 256 -2.91 -17.94 -6.26
CA ARG A 256 -3.64 -18.03 -7.55
C ARG A 256 -2.81 -17.46 -8.68
N LEU A 257 -2.28 -16.23 -8.53
CA LEU A 257 -1.40 -15.62 -9.54
C LEU A 257 -0.24 -16.55 -9.94
N LEU A 258 0.43 -17.15 -8.94
CA LEU A 258 1.55 -18.07 -9.20
C LEU A 258 1.11 -19.39 -9.84
N ALA A 259 -0.14 -19.82 -9.68
CA ALA A 259 -0.68 -20.97 -10.41
C ALA A 259 -0.88 -20.60 -11.90
N ASP A 260 -1.45 -19.42 -12.18
CA ASP A 260 -1.64 -18.95 -13.55
C ASP A 260 -0.31 -18.85 -14.32
N PHE A 261 0.80 -18.51 -13.63
CA PHE A 261 2.14 -18.52 -14.23
C PHE A 261 2.66 -19.91 -14.56
N LEU A 262 2.25 -20.95 -13.83
CA LEU A 262 2.68 -22.33 -14.08
C LEU A 262 1.88 -22.98 -15.20
N ASP A 263 0.64 -22.56 -15.41
CA ASP A 263 -0.26 -23.07 -16.44
C ASP A 263 -0.09 -22.33 -17.79
N GLY A 264 0.56 -21.14 -17.77
CA GLY A 264 0.84 -20.35 -18.96
C GLY A 264 2.12 -20.79 -19.69
N GLU A 265 2.18 -20.50 -20.99
CA GLU A 265 3.43 -20.67 -21.75
C GLU A 265 4.49 -19.67 -21.26
N ASP A 266 5.77 -20.07 -21.27
CA ASP A 266 6.89 -19.17 -20.97
C ASP A 266 6.89 -18.04 -22.02
N GLY A 267 6.45 -16.85 -21.64
CA GLY A 267 6.41 -15.69 -22.52
C GLY A 267 7.76 -14.99 -22.55
N GLU A 268 8.32 -14.82 -23.75
CA GLU A 268 9.56 -14.08 -23.96
C GLU A 268 9.38 -12.56 -24.11
N GLU A 269 8.25 -11.97 -23.78
CA GLU A 269 8.03 -10.55 -24.06
C GLU A 269 8.20 -9.67 -22.82
N HIS A 270 9.36 -9.07 -22.73
CA HIS A 270 9.61 -7.91 -21.87
C HIS A 270 9.29 -6.64 -22.65
N GLY A 271 8.10 -6.08 -22.44
CA GLY A 271 7.77 -4.76 -22.94
C GLY A 271 8.45 -3.67 -22.14
N GLU A 272 9.74 -3.45 -22.36
CA GLU A 272 10.43 -2.29 -21.80
C GLU A 272 10.31 -1.12 -22.78
N ILE A 273 9.44 -0.16 -22.45
CA ILE A 273 9.44 1.13 -23.14
C ILE A 273 10.31 2.06 -22.29
N GLY A 274 11.46 2.40 -22.84
CA GLY A 274 12.35 3.38 -22.21
C GLY A 274 11.65 4.72 -22.05
N PRO A 275 11.97 5.49 -21.02
CA PRO A 275 11.35 6.81 -20.79
C PRO A 275 11.53 7.78 -21.97
N ASP A 276 12.57 7.61 -22.76
CA ASP A 276 12.86 8.43 -23.96
C ASP A 276 11.98 8.06 -25.17
N ALA A 277 11.26 6.93 -25.11
CA ALA A 277 10.36 6.46 -26.17
C ALA A 277 8.88 6.71 -25.88
N LEU A 278 8.54 7.35 -24.75
CA LEU A 278 7.17 7.69 -24.39
C LEU A 278 6.76 9.02 -25.06
N GLU A 279 6.00 8.91 -26.13
CA GLU A 279 5.32 10.07 -26.75
C GLU A 279 3.92 10.18 -26.15
N LEU A 280 3.69 11.16 -25.28
CA LEU A 280 2.38 11.38 -24.65
C LEU A 280 1.48 12.22 -25.56
N MET A 281 0.18 11.89 -25.61
CA MET A 281 -0.83 12.67 -26.34
C MET A 281 -0.91 14.09 -25.81
N PRO A 282 -0.88 15.13 -26.68
CA PRO A 282 -0.97 16.52 -26.27
C PRO A 282 -2.37 16.92 -25.81
N GLY A 283 -2.46 17.75 -24.77
CA GLY A 283 -3.72 18.34 -24.29
C GLY A 283 -4.67 17.35 -23.62
N HIS A 284 -4.16 16.27 -23.04
CA HIS A 284 -4.95 15.24 -22.39
C HIS A 284 -4.78 15.22 -20.87
N ILE A 285 -5.77 14.63 -20.19
CA ILE A 285 -5.74 14.35 -18.77
C ILE A 285 -5.93 12.83 -18.56
N ALA A 286 -5.13 12.23 -17.69
CA ALA A 286 -5.32 10.86 -17.26
C ALA A 286 -5.35 10.79 -15.72
N VAL A 287 -6.17 9.87 -15.21
CA VAL A 287 -6.30 9.58 -13.77
C VAL A 287 -6.04 8.10 -13.55
N SER A 288 -5.24 7.78 -12.57
CA SER A 288 -4.97 6.42 -12.15
C SER A 288 -5.31 6.23 -10.68
N LEU A 289 -5.98 5.14 -10.37
CA LEU A 289 -6.30 4.70 -9.02
C LEU A 289 -5.66 3.34 -8.77
N VAL A 290 -4.93 3.21 -7.66
CA VAL A 290 -4.31 1.95 -7.23
C VAL A 290 -4.58 1.74 -5.74
N GLU A 291 -5.04 0.54 -5.35
CA GLU A 291 -5.18 0.21 -3.94
C GLU A 291 -3.82 -0.17 -3.36
N GLY A 292 -3.13 0.80 -2.77
CA GLY A 292 -1.95 0.57 -1.96
C GLY A 292 -2.28 -0.12 -0.63
N TRP A 293 -1.27 -0.52 0.14
CA TRP A 293 -1.49 -1.20 1.40
C TRP A 293 -2.12 -0.31 2.50
N ARG A 294 -2.00 1.03 2.39
CA ARG A 294 -2.72 2.01 3.25
C ARG A 294 -4.09 2.39 2.69
N GLY A 295 -4.36 2.13 1.41
CA GLY A 295 -5.61 2.49 0.75
C GLY A 295 -5.41 3.05 -0.65
N GLU A 296 -6.44 3.73 -1.14
CA GLU A 296 -6.51 4.35 -2.46
C GLU A 296 -5.41 5.38 -2.67
N ILE A 297 -4.58 5.14 -3.69
CA ILE A 297 -3.62 6.09 -4.25
C ILE A 297 -4.24 6.65 -5.52
N CYS A 298 -4.25 7.97 -5.66
CA CYS A 298 -4.72 8.64 -6.85
C CYS A 298 -3.60 9.47 -7.47
N HIS A 299 -3.30 9.22 -8.74
CA HIS A 299 -2.43 10.07 -9.54
C HIS A 299 -3.20 10.74 -10.66
N VAL A 300 -2.87 11.98 -10.97
CA VAL A 300 -3.44 12.74 -12.09
C VAL A 300 -2.31 13.37 -12.89
N GLY A 301 -2.28 13.07 -14.19
CA GLY A 301 -1.34 13.66 -15.14
C GLY A 301 -2.07 14.50 -16.18
N VAL A 302 -1.55 15.68 -16.49
CA VAL A 302 -2.07 16.59 -17.53
C VAL A 302 -0.95 16.93 -18.49
N THR A 303 -1.17 16.76 -19.79
CA THR A 303 -0.19 17.10 -20.84
C THR A 303 -0.45 18.48 -21.45
N ASP A 304 0.62 19.15 -21.87
CA ASP A 304 0.57 20.38 -22.65
C ASP A 304 0.29 20.12 -24.16
N GLU A 305 0.27 21.18 -24.96
CA GLU A 305 0.10 21.10 -26.40
C GLU A 305 1.24 20.38 -27.15
N HIS A 306 2.34 20.09 -26.47
CA HIS A 306 3.50 19.39 -27.00
C HIS A 306 3.63 17.95 -26.46
N GLY A 307 2.63 17.45 -25.70
CA GLY A 307 2.68 16.11 -25.09
C GLY A 307 3.62 16.00 -23.90
N ARG A 308 4.00 17.11 -23.23
CA ARG A 308 4.80 17.08 -22.00
C ARG A 308 3.91 17.26 -20.78
N LEU A 309 4.31 16.74 -19.65
CA LEU A 309 3.55 16.91 -18.40
C LEU A 309 3.51 18.38 -17.99
N ALA A 310 2.38 19.02 -18.21
CA ALA A 310 2.10 20.40 -17.76
C ALA A 310 1.86 20.46 -16.25
N ALA A 311 1.17 19.43 -15.71
CA ALA A 311 0.90 19.27 -14.29
C ALA A 311 0.85 17.80 -13.91
N TYR A 312 1.21 17.49 -12.68
CA TYR A 312 1.08 16.19 -12.08
C TYR A 312 0.68 16.33 -10.62
N ALA A 313 -0.26 15.51 -10.16
CA ALA A 313 -0.71 15.50 -8.78
C ALA A 313 -0.71 14.08 -8.22
N VAL A 314 -0.30 13.96 -6.96
CA VAL A 314 -0.27 12.70 -6.22
C VAL A 314 -1.08 12.85 -4.94
N THR A 315 -2.08 11.99 -4.77
CA THR A 315 -2.83 11.88 -3.52
C THR A 315 -2.55 10.52 -2.90
N ASP A 316 -1.75 10.52 -1.83
CA ASP A 316 -1.48 9.33 -1.01
C ASP A 316 -2.63 9.09 -0.04
N PRO A 317 -2.95 7.84 0.34
CA PRO A 317 -4.01 7.52 1.31
C PRO A 317 -3.89 8.28 2.64
N SER A 318 -2.68 8.59 3.06
CA SER A 318 -2.41 9.34 4.30
C SER A 318 -3.04 10.74 4.27
N PHE A 319 -3.16 11.37 3.10
CA PHE A 319 -3.84 12.66 2.95
C PHE A 319 -5.26 12.63 3.51
N HIS A 320 -5.99 11.57 3.22
CA HIS A 320 -7.35 11.36 3.73
C HIS A 320 -7.36 10.92 5.20
N ASN A 321 -6.45 10.02 5.59
CA ASN A 321 -6.52 9.30 6.85
C ASN A 321 -5.98 10.09 8.05
N TRP A 322 -5.12 11.11 7.87
CA TRP A 322 -4.61 11.94 8.96
C TRP A 322 -5.72 12.65 9.76
N THR A 323 -6.77 13.13 9.09
CA THR A 323 -7.93 13.72 9.77
C THR A 323 -8.68 12.66 10.57
N GLY A 324 -8.73 11.41 10.09
CA GLY A 324 -9.27 10.26 10.80
C GLY A 324 -8.53 10.00 12.11
N LEU A 325 -7.20 10.09 12.13
CA LEU A 325 -6.41 9.99 13.36
C LEU A 325 -6.78 11.07 14.39
N ALA A 326 -6.94 12.32 13.94
CA ALA A 326 -7.33 13.41 14.84
C ALA A 326 -8.71 13.17 15.47
N MET A 327 -9.64 12.55 14.72
CA MET A 327 -10.95 12.17 15.26
C MET A 327 -10.88 10.93 16.16
N ALA A 328 -10.08 9.93 15.79
CA ALA A 328 -9.90 8.71 16.58
C ALA A 328 -9.36 9.00 17.98
N LEU A 329 -8.56 10.06 18.14
CA LEU A 329 -7.93 10.37 19.41
C LEU A 329 -8.79 11.25 20.35
N ARG A 330 -9.92 11.80 19.88
CA ARG A 330 -10.83 12.56 20.74
C ARG A 330 -11.35 11.69 21.86
N GLU A 331 -11.34 12.23 23.08
CA GLU A 331 -11.81 11.57 24.30
C GLU A 331 -10.99 10.29 24.67
N GLN A 332 -9.85 10.06 23.99
CA GLN A 332 -8.91 9.02 24.34
C GLN A 332 -7.79 9.59 25.25
N GLN A 333 -7.04 8.70 25.89
CA GLN A 333 -5.88 9.11 26.63
C GLN A 333 -4.72 9.45 25.68
N ILE A 334 -3.86 10.39 26.07
CA ILE A 334 -2.66 10.75 25.26
C ILE A 334 -1.76 9.53 25.05
N SER A 335 -1.73 8.59 25.98
CA SER A 335 -0.99 7.32 25.86
C SER A 335 -1.52 6.39 24.79
N ASP A 336 -2.72 6.61 24.24
CA ASP A 336 -3.31 5.83 23.15
C ASP A 336 -2.89 6.35 21.77
N PHE A 337 -2.20 7.50 21.71
CA PHE A 337 -1.75 8.09 20.44
C PHE A 337 -0.89 7.14 19.61
N PRO A 338 0.13 6.44 20.12
CA PRO A 338 0.93 5.51 19.30
C PRO A 338 0.07 4.44 18.64
N LEU A 339 -0.87 3.83 19.38
CA LEU A 339 -1.79 2.82 18.87
C LEU A 339 -2.72 3.37 17.78
N CYS A 340 -3.33 4.53 18.02
CA CYS A 340 -4.20 5.17 17.04
C CYS A 340 -3.44 5.56 15.77
N ASN A 341 -2.20 6.04 15.93
CA ASN A 341 -1.35 6.46 14.82
C ASN A 341 -0.83 5.29 13.97
N LYS A 342 -0.43 4.19 14.61
CA LYS A 342 0.09 3.00 13.92
C LYS A 342 -1.00 2.18 13.26
N SER A 343 -2.18 2.13 13.83
CA SER A 343 -3.30 1.35 13.31
C SER A 343 -3.98 2.03 12.12
#